data_4365626f7e988fa1a34cad616910237d
#
_entry.id   4365626f7e988fa1a34cad616910237d
#
_cell.length_a   1.000
_cell.length_b   1.000
_cell.length_c   1.000
_cell.angle_alpha   90.00
_cell.angle_beta   90.00
_cell.angle_gamma   90.00
#
_symmetry.space_group_name_H-M   'P 1'
#
loop_
_entity.id
_entity.type
_entity.pdbx_description
1 polymer ?
#
loop_
_entity_poly.entity_id
_entity_poly.type
_entity_poly.pdbx_seq_one_letter_code
_entity_poly.pdbx_strand_id
1 'polypeptide(L)'
;MFIDSVIWIAYKNKNDSWHDKAKRLLPTILQRTRERAYVTDYVALETVNHLLRKTSFETAKETLEMFTRSPRITTLYNNEDSFRATYDVFLEHPHLSLTDANIIFHMARLRERTLFSFDKGFDAVKGIMRREDAPAQ
;
A
#
# COMPACT_ATOMS: atom_id res chain seq x y z
N MET A 1 -5.90 8.67 -0.28
CA MET A 1 -5.52 7.59 -1.21
C MET A 1 -4.72 6.52 -0.49
N PHE A 2 -4.89 5.28 -0.86
CA PHE A 2 -4.10 4.15 -0.35
C PHE A 2 -2.98 3.78 -1.32
N ILE A 3 -1.88 3.26 -0.78
CA ILE A 3 -0.73 2.78 -1.56
C ILE A 3 -0.36 1.38 -1.08
N ASP A 4 -0.43 0.44 -2.00
CA ASP A 4 -0.18 -0.99 -1.75
C ASP A 4 1.32 -1.30 -1.59
N SER A 5 1.62 -2.43 -0.94
CA SER A 5 2.98 -2.92 -0.70
C SER A 5 3.80 -3.07 -1.98
N VAL A 6 3.19 -3.52 -3.07
CA VAL A 6 3.88 -3.71 -4.37
C VAL A 6 4.50 -2.42 -4.91
N ILE A 7 3.88 -1.27 -4.65
CA ILE A 7 4.43 0.05 -5.03
C ILE A 7 5.67 0.40 -4.18
N TRP A 8 5.54 0.25 -2.86
CA TRP A 8 6.64 0.55 -1.93
C TRP A 8 7.84 -0.36 -2.13
N ILE A 9 7.59 -1.67 -2.30
CA ILE A 9 8.63 -2.67 -2.57
C ILE A 9 9.35 -2.34 -3.87
N ALA A 10 8.61 -2.13 -4.95
CA ALA A 10 9.19 -1.80 -6.24
C ALA A 10 10.00 -0.50 -6.21
N TYR A 11 9.53 0.51 -5.47
CA TYR A 11 10.25 1.77 -5.31
C TYR A 11 11.61 1.60 -4.61
N LYS A 12 11.67 0.76 -3.59
CA LYS A 12 12.86 0.55 -2.76
C LYS A 12 13.80 -0.54 -3.27
N ASN A 13 13.31 -1.51 -4.03
CA ASN A 13 14.13 -2.60 -4.56
C ASN A 13 14.51 -2.37 -6.01
N LYS A 14 15.78 -2.03 -6.26
CA LYS A 14 16.33 -1.75 -7.60
C LYS A 14 16.19 -2.93 -8.57
N ASN A 15 16.09 -4.15 -8.06
CA ASN A 15 15.95 -5.37 -8.86
C ASN A 15 14.49 -5.77 -9.12
N ASP A 16 13.53 -5.02 -8.59
CA ASP A 16 12.13 -5.26 -8.86
C ASP A 16 11.79 -4.87 -10.31
N SER A 17 11.01 -5.70 -11.00
CA SER A 17 10.61 -5.46 -12.40
C SER A 17 9.82 -4.17 -12.59
N TRP A 18 9.13 -3.69 -11.55
CA TRP A 18 8.35 -2.45 -11.55
C TRP A 18 9.12 -1.25 -11.00
N HIS A 19 10.42 -1.41 -10.70
CA HIS A 19 11.21 -0.36 -10.03
C HIS A 19 11.14 0.98 -10.75
N ASP A 20 11.39 1.00 -12.05
CA ASP A 20 11.41 2.25 -12.83
C ASP A 20 10.04 2.92 -12.86
N LYS A 21 8.97 2.15 -12.94
CA LYS A 21 7.60 2.66 -12.89
C LYS A 21 7.28 3.25 -11.52
N ALA A 22 7.59 2.53 -10.45
CA ALA A 22 7.37 2.98 -9.07
C ALA A 22 8.21 4.24 -8.74
N LYS A 23 9.44 4.32 -9.24
CA LYS A 23 10.34 5.45 -9.04
C LYS A 23 9.82 6.74 -9.68
N ARG A 24 9.08 6.64 -10.78
CA ARG A 24 8.39 7.80 -11.37
C ARG A 24 7.08 8.11 -10.67
N LEU A 25 6.32 7.09 -10.32
CA LEU A 25 4.97 7.22 -9.74
C LEU A 25 4.98 7.79 -8.33
N LEU A 26 5.72 7.16 -7.42
CA LEU A 26 5.59 7.43 -5.98
C LEU A 26 5.95 8.88 -5.60
N PRO A 27 7.09 9.45 -6.04
CA PRO A 27 7.39 10.85 -5.76
C PRO A 27 6.32 11.79 -6.32
N THR A 28 5.77 11.49 -7.50
CA THR A 28 4.75 12.32 -8.13
C THR A 28 3.48 12.35 -7.29
N ILE A 29 2.99 11.21 -6.85
CA ILE A 29 1.76 11.17 -6.04
C ILE A 29 1.95 11.74 -4.63
N LEU A 30 3.12 11.57 -4.02
CA LEU A 30 3.41 12.11 -2.68
C LEU A 30 3.66 13.64 -2.68
N GLN A 31 4.20 14.19 -3.76
CA GLN A 31 4.54 15.61 -3.85
C GLN A 31 3.42 16.48 -4.41
N ARG A 32 2.70 15.97 -5.41
CA ARG A 32 1.73 16.75 -6.18
C ARG A 32 0.31 16.72 -5.61
N THR A 33 -0.03 15.71 -4.84
CA THR A 33 -1.34 15.66 -4.21
C THR A 33 -1.32 16.34 -2.84
N ARG A 34 -2.37 17.06 -2.51
CA ARG A 34 -2.58 17.56 -1.14
C ARG A 34 -3.15 16.46 -0.24
N GLU A 35 -3.49 15.33 -0.83
CA GLU A 35 -4.09 14.19 -0.13
C GLU A 35 -3.04 13.41 0.66
N ARG A 36 -3.47 12.86 1.79
CA ARG A 36 -2.63 11.94 2.58
C ARG A 36 -2.53 10.58 1.90
N ALA A 37 -1.35 10.01 1.94
CA ALA A 37 -1.15 8.61 1.61
C ALA A 37 -1.43 7.75 2.85
N TYR A 38 -2.29 6.76 2.72
CA TYR A 38 -2.58 5.80 3.78
C TYR A 38 -1.84 4.49 3.52
N VAL A 39 -1.24 3.97 4.57
CA VAL A 39 -0.59 2.66 4.62
C VAL A 39 -1.13 1.91 5.82
N THR A 40 -1.57 0.68 5.65
CA THR A 40 -1.93 -0.15 6.81
C THR A 40 -0.66 -0.70 7.47
N ASP A 41 -0.72 -1.04 8.74
CA ASP A 41 0.38 -1.72 9.44
C ASP A 41 0.70 -3.09 8.81
N TYR A 42 -0.28 -3.76 8.20
CA TYR A 42 -0.05 -5.01 7.43
C TYR A 42 0.79 -4.74 6.18
N VAL A 43 0.50 -3.67 5.43
CA VAL A 43 1.32 -3.25 4.30
C VAL A 43 2.72 -2.87 4.76
N ALA A 44 2.86 -2.16 5.87
CA ALA A 44 4.17 -1.81 6.43
C ALA A 44 4.97 -3.06 6.81
N LEU A 45 4.34 -4.01 7.50
CA LEU A 45 4.95 -5.28 7.89
C LEU A 45 5.42 -6.09 6.66
N GLU A 46 4.55 -6.27 5.68
CA GLU A 46 4.86 -6.99 4.44
C GLU A 46 5.99 -6.32 3.67
N THR A 47 5.94 -5.02 3.51
CA THR A 47 6.97 -4.24 2.81
C THR A 47 8.32 -4.33 3.48
N VAL A 48 8.40 -4.06 4.77
CA VAL A 48 9.66 -4.06 5.54
C VAL A 48 10.27 -5.44 5.58
N ASN A 49 9.49 -6.48 5.82
CA ASN A 49 9.98 -7.86 5.85
C ASN A 49 10.46 -8.33 4.47
N HIS A 50 9.77 -7.95 3.40
CA HIS A 50 10.21 -8.25 2.04
C HIS A 50 11.56 -7.58 1.72
N LEU A 51 11.68 -6.29 2.01
CA LEU A 51 12.92 -5.53 1.77
C LEU A 51 14.09 -6.05 2.61
N LEU A 52 13.84 -6.48 3.85
CA LEU A 52 14.85 -7.09 4.70
C LEU A 52 15.43 -8.36 4.07
N ARG A 53 14.59 -9.18 3.45
CA ARG A 53 15.01 -10.43 2.79
C ARG A 53 15.68 -10.20 1.42
N LYS A 54 15.21 -9.21 0.67
CA LYS A 54 15.59 -9.02 -0.74
C LYS A 54 16.58 -7.89 -0.98
N THR A 55 16.81 -7.02 -0.02
CA THR A 55 17.72 -5.89 -0.14
C THR A 55 18.69 -5.84 1.04
N SER A 56 18.49 -4.97 2.01
CA SER A 56 19.34 -4.80 3.18
C SER A 56 18.54 -4.37 4.40
N PHE A 57 19.14 -4.54 5.58
CA PHE A 57 18.59 -3.99 6.83
C PHE A 57 18.42 -2.47 6.75
N GLU A 58 19.41 -1.77 6.18
CA GLU A 58 19.35 -0.29 6.04
C GLU A 58 18.15 0.15 5.20
N THR A 59 17.92 -0.49 4.06
CA THR A 59 16.74 -0.17 3.21
C THR A 59 15.43 -0.47 3.93
N ALA A 60 15.33 -1.59 4.63
CA ALA A 60 14.14 -1.95 5.41
C ALA A 60 13.91 -0.94 6.56
N LYS A 61 14.95 -0.57 7.29
CA LYS A 61 14.90 0.41 8.38
C LYS A 61 14.45 1.79 7.88
N GLU A 62 15.06 2.31 6.81
CA GLU A 62 14.68 3.60 6.21
C GLU A 62 13.22 3.61 5.78
N THR A 63 12.72 2.50 5.25
CA THR A 63 11.32 2.36 4.83
C THR A 63 10.39 2.39 6.03
N LEU A 64 10.72 1.69 7.11
CA LEU A 64 9.95 1.74 8.36
C LEU A 64 9.94 3.15 8.97
N GLU A 65 11.07 3.82 8.98
CA GLU A 65 11.17 5.21 9.43
C GLU A 65 10.29 6.15 8.59
N MET A 66 10.27 5.95 7.29
CA MET A 66 9.39 6.71 6.39
C MET A 66 7.91 6.52 6.72
N PHE A 67 7.46 5.28 6.96
CA PHE A 67 6.08 5.00 7.35
C PHE A 67 5.69 5.61 8.69
N THR A 68 6.61 5.71 9.63
CA THR A 68 6.33 6.19 10.99
C THR A 68 6.55 7.69 11.18
N ARG A 69 7.35 8.34 10.35
CA ARG A 69 7.79 9.74 10.55
C ARG A 69 7.38 10.71 9.45
N SER A 70 7.06 10.22 8.26
CA SER A 70 6.70 11.13 7.15
C SER A 70 5.38 11.85 7.42
N PRO A 71 5.34 13.19 7.31
CA PRO A 71 4.09 13.95 7.44
C PRO A 71 3.10 13.70 6.31
N ARG A 72 3.54 13.06 5.21
CA ARG A 72 2.72 12.75 4.03
C ARG A 72 2.07 11.39 4.10
N ILE A 73 2.52 10.53 5.01
CA ILE A 73 2.05 9.16 5.15
C ILE A 73 1.36 9.00 6.50
N THR A 74 0.17 8.44 6.49
CA THR A 74 -0.54 8.05 7.70
C THR A 74 -0.59 6.54 7.77
N THR A 75 0.04 5.96 8.78
CA THR A 75 -0.06 4.53 9.05
C THR A 75 -1.30 4.26 9.88
N LEU A 76 -2.14 3.35 9.37
CA LEU A 76 -3.36 2.89 10.03
C LEU A 76 -3.06 1.59 10.76
N TYR A 77 -3.26 1.59 12.07
CA TYR A 77 -3.00 0.44 12.91
C TYR A 77 -4.26 -0.40 13.11
N ASN A 78 -4.10 -1.72 13.05
CA ASN A 78 -5.17 -2.65 13.32
C ASN A 78 -5.27 -2.93 14.84
N ASN A 79 -6.49 -3.07 15.31
CA ASN A 79 -6.83 -3.61 16.61
C ASN A 79 -7.58 -4.92 16.45
N GLU A 80 -8.07 -5.51 17.53
CA GLU A 80 -8.83 -6.76 17.48
C GLU A 80 -10.06 -6.65 16.57
N ASP A 81 -10.81 -5.57 16.67
CA ASP A 81 -12.04 -5.38 15.88
C ASP A 81 -11.75 -5.26 14.38
N SER A 82 -10.74 -4.48 13.99
CA SER A 82 -10.37 -4.33 12.58
C SER A 82 -9.74 -5.62 12.02
N PHE A 83 -9.02 -6.37 12.83
CA PHE A 83 -8.52 -7.70 12.44
C PHE A 83 -9.68 -8.65 12.13
N ARG A 84 -10.68 -8.74 13.01
CA ARG A 84 -11.86 -9.59 12.82
C ARG A 84 -12.69 -9.15 11.62
N ALA A 85 -12.89 -7.85 11.42
CA ALA A 85 -13.59 -7.33 10.25
C ALA A 85 -12.85 -7.62 8.93
N THR A 86 -11.52 -7.61 8.96
CA THR A 86 -10.69 -8.01 7.82
C THR A 86 -10.92 -9.46 7.43
N TYR A 87 -11.14 -10.36 8.39
CA TYR A 87 -11.47 -11.75 8.13
C TYR A 87 -12.72 -11.91 7.24
N ASP A 88 -13.77 -11.15 7.53
CA ASP A 88 -15.01 -11.19 6.73
C ASP A 88 -14.74 -10.73 5.29
N VAL A 89 -13.99 -9.65 5.10
CA VAL A 89 -13.57 -9.17 3.78
C VAL A 89 -12.71 -10.21 3.05
N PHE A 90 -11.80 -10.86 3.76
CA PHE A 90 -10.96 -11.92 3.20
C PHE A 90 -11.78 -13.09 2.65
N LEU A 91 -12.83 -13.50 3.35
CA LEU A 91 -13.73 -14.56 2.88
C LEU A 91 -14.51 -14.16 1.62
N GLU A 92 -14.84 -12.89 1.46
CA GLU A 92 -15.55 -12.37 0.28
C GLU A 92 -14.66 -12.26 -0.96
N HIS A 93 -13.32 -12.25 -0.78
CA HIS A 93 -12.35 -12.06 -1.85
C HIS A 93 -11.28 -13.16 -1.84
N PRO A 94 -11.62 -14.41 -2.23
CA PRO A 94 -10.71 -15.57 -2.11
C PRO A 94 -9.47 -15.50 -3.01
N HIS A 95 -9.43 -14.56 -3.96
CA HIS A 95 -8.30 -14.31 -4.85
C HIS A 95 -7.30 -13.27 -4.32
N LEU A 96 -7.60 -12.64 -3.17
CA LEU A 96 -6.77 -11.62 -2.55
C LEU A 96 -6.13 -12.14 -1.25
N SER A 97 -4.96 -11.58 -0.91
CA SER A 97 -4.29 -11.87 0.35
C SER A 97 -5.01 -11.22 1.54
N LEU A 98 -4.62 -11.64 2.76
CA LEU A 98 -5.12 -10.99 3.98
C LEU A 98 -4.70 -9.52 4.07
N THR A 99 -3.50 -9.19 3.61
CA THR A 99 -3.01 -7.80 3.50
C THR A 99 -3.91 -6.98 2.57
N ASP A 100 -4.29 -7.54 1.41
CA ASP A 100 -5.18 -6.87 0.46
C ASP A 100 -6.59 -6.69 1.04
N ALA A 101 -7.13 -7.71 1.72
CA ALA A 101 -8.42 -7.62 2.40
C ALA A 101 -8.43 -6.52 3.47
N ASN A 102 -7.32 -6.34 4.18
CA ASN A 102 -7.16 -5.29 5.17
C ASN A 102 -7.15 -3.89 4.54
N ILE A 103 -6.52 -3.73 3.37
CA ILE A 103 -6.60 -2.48 2.59
C ILE A 103 -8.06 -2.18 2.25
N ILE A 104 -8.80 -3.15 1.72
CA ILE A 104 -10.22 -2.99 1.35
C ILE A 104 -11.06 -2.57 2.56
N PHE A 105 -10.86 -3.21 3.71
CA PHE A 105 -11.54 -2.87 4.95
C PHE A 105 -11.31 -1.40 5.34
N HIS A 106 -10.07 -0.95 5.38
CA HIS A 106 -9.74 0.42 5.76
C HIS A 106 -10.20 1.45 4.72
N MET A 107 -10.14 1.13 3.44
CA MET A 107 -10.67 1.98 2.38
C MET A 107 -12.16 2.22 2.56
N ALA A 108 -12.93 1.17 2.82
CA ALA A 108 -14.37 1.27 3.08
C ALA A 108 -14.66 2.12 4.34
N ARG A 109 -13.92 1.88 5.42
CA ARG A 109 -14.07 2.61 6.69
C ARG A 109 -13.81 4.11 6.53
N LEU A 110 -12.80 4.48 5.75
CA LEU A 110 -12.43 5.88 5.49
C LEU A 110 -13.16 6.50 4.31
N ARG A 111 -14.02 5.73 3.62
CA ARG A 111 -14.69 6.15 2.37
C ARG A 111 -13.73 6.59 1.28
N GLU A 112 -12.54 5.99 1.26
CA GLU A 112 -11.53 6.19 0.23
C GLU A 112 -11.77 5.22 -0.92
N ARG A 113 -11.55 5.70 -2.14
CA ARG A 113 -11.76 4.88 -3.35
C ARG A 113 -10.50 4.67 -4.16
N THR A 114 -9.50 5.51 -4.00
CA THR A 114 -8.28 5.46 -4.80
C THR A 114 -7.22 4.59 -4.15
N LEU A 115 -6.81 3.55 -4.88
CA LEU A 115 -5.72 2.66 -4.52
C LEU A 115 -4.65 2.67 -5.61
N PHE A 116 -3.43 3.00 -5.25
CA PHE A 116 -2.27 2.79 -6.12
C PHE A 116 -1.70 1.39 -5.90
N SER A 117 -1.78 0.57 -6.93
CA SER A 117 -1.27 -0.81 -6.94
C SER A 117 -1.00 -1.28 -8.36
N PHE A 118 0.03 -2.11 -8.53
CA PHE A 118 0.28 -2.85 -9.78
C PHE A 118 -0.49 -4.17 -9.84
N ASP A 119 -1.12 -4.58 -8.75
CA ASP A 119 -1.90 -5.82 -8.68
C ASP A 119 -3.30 -5.64 -9.28
N LYS A 120 -3.52 -6.24 -10.43
CA LYS A 120 -4.82 -6.22 -11.13
C LYS A 120 -5.93 -6.98 -10.42
N GLY A 121 -5.62 -7.78 -9.39
CA GLY A 121 -6.61 -8.46 -8.57
C GLY A 121 -7.62 -7.51 -7.91
N PHE A 122 -7.21 -6.26 -7.65
CA PHE A 122 -8.12 -5.25 -7.11
C PHE A 122 -9.15 -4.72 -8.12
N ASP A 123 -8.99 -4.95 -9.41
CA ASP A 123 -9.95 -4.50 -10.43
C ASP A 123 -11.33 -5.18 -10.29
N ALA A 124 -11.37 -6.36 -9.67
CA ALA A 124 -12.62 -7.08 -9.39
C ALA A 124 -13.37 -6.57 -8.14
N VAL A 125 -12.77 -5.66 -7.38
CA VAL A 125 -13.35 -5.17 -6.12
C VAL A 125 -14.21 -3.93 -6.38
N LYS A 126 -15.51 -4.04 -6.10
CA LYS A 126 -16.44 -2.92 -6.24
C LYS A 126 -16.05 -1.75 -5.33
N GLY A 127 -16.12 -0.53 -5.88
CA GLY A 127 -15.89 0.70 -5.14
C GLY A 127 -14.43 1.11 -5.05
N ILE A 128 -13.48 0.30 -5.50
CA ILE A 128 -12.07 0.63 -5.58
C ILE A 128 -11.71 1.08 -7.00
N MET A 129 -11.06 2.22 -7.10
CA MET A 129 -10.42 2.70 -8.31
C MET A 129 -8.92 2.44 -8.22
N ARG A 130 -8.48 1.31 -8.77
CA ARG A 130 -7.05 1.02 -8.85
C ARG A 130 -6.38 1.91 -9.88
N ARG A 131 -5.25 2.47 -9.51
CA ARG A 131 -4.39 3.27 -10.38
C ARG A 131 -2.97 2.74 -10.36
N GLU A 132 -2.32 2.78 -11.50
CA GLU A 132 -0.90 2.42 -11.65
C GLU A 132 -0.06 3.51 -12.31
N ASP A 133 -0.69 4.62 -12.61
CA ASP A 133 -0.05 5.82 -13.17
C ASP A 133 -0.48 7.07 -12.40
N ALA A 134 0.38 8.07 -12.38
CA ALA A 134 0.05 9.34 -11.78
C ALA A 134 -1.12 10.02 -12.55
N PRO A 135 -1.99 10.77 -11.84
CA PRO A 135 -3.01 11.55 -12.51
C PRO A 135 -2.40 12.47 -13.58
N ALA A 136 -3.09 12.58 -14.72
CA ALA A 136 -2.72 13.56 -15.73
C ALA A 136 -2.72 14.97 -15.13
N GLN A 137 -1.80 15.81 -15.62
CA GLN A 137 -1.69 17.21 -15.18
C GLN A 137 -2.88 18.03 -15.66
#